data_3b14ba4cc23e9a13fb75444cec406693
#
_entry.id   3b14ba4cc23e9a13fb75444cec406693
#
_cell.length_a   1.000
_cell.length_b   1.000
_cell.length_c   1.000
_cell.angle_alpha   90.00
_cell.angle_beta   90.00
_cell.angle_gamma   90.00
#
_symmetry.space_group_name_H-M   'P 1'
#
loop_
_entity.id
_entity.type
_entity.pdbx_description
1 polymer ?
#
loop_
_entity_poly.entity_id
_entity_poly.type
_entity_poly.pdbx_seq_one_letter_code
_entity_poly.pdbx_strand_id
1 'polypeptide(L)'
;MNKVILFDLGGVLINWQDDWLYDEISLQLNMPFNQIKSKFNSNLCSLFESKINEHEFWNLVLGNDNKIDNKIISKTFLKMSSINFDFLNFAKSLKNNGYDIGILSNLTPETSECIENNLLREFDYHFYSNTLKMSKPNPEIYQYVCDQIHSKNILFIDDKQENLDTAKLFGIETILFSTVDFFDNIIYDKINNFIK
;
A
#
# COMPACT_ATOMS: atom_id res chain seq x y z
N MET A 1 4.65 -5.06 -26.62
CA MET A 1 3.69 -4.91 -25.49
C MET A 1 4.41 -4.06 -24.47
N ASN A 2 3.75 -3.00 -23.97
CA ASN A 2 4.36 -2.15 -22.95
C ASN A 2 4.54 -2.95 -21.65
N LYS A 3 5.66 -2.76 -20.99
CA LYS A 3 5.88 -3.26 -19.63
C LYS A 3 5.22 -2.29 -18.67
N VAL A 4 4.56 -2.81 -17.65
CA VAL A 4 3.87 -2.04 -16.62
C VAL A 4 4.53 -2.27 -15.27
N ILE A 5 4.86 -1.21 -14.56
CA ILE A 5 5.46 -1.27 -13.24
C ILE A 5 4.46 -0.71 -12.23
N LEU A 6 4.01 -1.55 -11.32
CA LEU A 6 3.11 -1.20 -10.22
C LEU A 6 3.90 -1.00 -8.94
N PHE A 7 3.56 0.03 -8.20
CA PHE A 7 4.17 0.38 -6.92
C PHE A 7 3.13 0.36 -5.81
N ASP A 8 3.46 -0.19 -4.65
CA ASP A 8 2.75 0.17 -3.44
C ASP A 8 3.07 1.61 -3.02
N LEU A 9 2.25 2.18 -2.16
CA LEU A 9 2.48 3.49 -1.56
C LEU A 9 3.20 3.35 -0.22
N GLY A 10 2.53 2.82 0.79
CA GLY A 10 3.09 2.70 2.13
C GLY A 10 4.30 1.77 2.17
N GLY A 11 5.42 2.22 2.71
CA GLY A 11 6.66 1.43 2.74
C GLY A 11 7.46 1.43 1.43
N VAL A 12 6.93 2.00 0.33
CA VAL A 12 7.57 2.04 -1.00
C VAL A 12 7.73 3.49 -1.49
N LEU A 13 6.67 4.09 -2.04
CA LEU A 13 6.68 5.49 -2.51
C LEU A 13 6.46 6.49 -1.37
N ILE A 14 5.93 6.02 -0.25
CA ILE A 14 5.72 6.78 0.98
C ILE A 14 6.45 6.04 2.10
N ASN A 15 7.36 6.72 2.77
CA ASN A 15 8.02 6.23 3.96
C ASN A 15 6.96 6.02 5.05
N TRP A 16 6.63 4.79 5.34
CA TRP A 16 5.65 4.37 6.32
C TRP A 16 6.08 3.05 6.96
N GLN A 17 5.82 2.90 8.26
CA GLN A 17 6.01 1.65 9.00
C GLN A 17 4.79 1.41 9.88
N ASP A 18 4.22 0.22 9.81
CA ASP A 18 3.04 -0.14 10.60
C ASP A 18 3.29 -0.01 12.11
N ASP A 19 4.55 -0.21 12.56
CA ASP A 19 4.93 -0.06 13.97
C ASP A 19 4.66 1.34 14.52
N TRP A 20 4.75 2.38 13.71
CA TRP A 20 4.40 3.74 14.15
C TRP A 20 2.93 3.88 14.55
N LEU A 21 2.05 3.21 13.81
CA LEU A 21 0.63 3.17 14.15
C LEU A 21 0.39 2.31 15.41
N TYR A 22 1.08 1.17 15.51
CA TYR A 22 0.95 0.27 16.67
C TYR A 22 1.42 0.93 17.96
N ASP A 23 2.48 1.72 17.92
CA ASP A 23 2.99 2.50 19.04
C ASP A 23 1.98 3.59 19.45
N GLU A 24 1.45 4.34 18.50
CA GLU A 24 0.45 5.38 18.78
C GLU A 24 -0.84 4.79 19.38
N ILE A 25 -1.32 3.67 18.87
CA ILE A 25 -2.48 2.94 19.43
C ILE A 25 -2.17 2.48 20.86
N SER A 26 -0.99 1.90 21.08
CA SER A 26 -0.58 1.42 22.41
C SER A 26 -0.51 2.55 23.42
N LEU A 27 -0.02 3.72 22.99
CA LEU A 27 0.04 4.92 23.82
C LEU A 27 -1.36 5.41 24.21
N GLN A 28 -2.28 5.53 23.26
CA GLN A 28 -3.63 6.01 23.53
C GLN A 28 -4.45 5.06 24.41
N LEU A 29 -4.27 3.76 24.23
CA LEU A 29 -4.98 2.73 25.00
C LEU A 29 -4.32 2.42 26.34
N ASN A 30 -3.09 2.91 26.55
CA ASN A 30 -2.24 2.53 27.69
C ASN A 30 -2.13 1.00 27.85
N MET A 31 -1.98 0.30 26.71
CA MET A 31 -1.85 -1.16 26.65
C MET A 31 -1.02 -1.60 25.45
N PRO A 32 -0.28 -2.73 25.53
CA PRO A 32 0.48 -3.25 24.39
C PRO A 32 -0.43 -3.62 23.22
N PHE A 33 -0.07 -3.22 22.00
CA PHE A 33 -0.82 -3.51 20.77
C PHE A 33 -1.08 -5.01 20.56
N ASN A 34 -0.17 -5.88 21.00
CA ASN A 34 -0.34 -7.34 20.92
C ASN A 34 -1.62 -7.87 21.55
N GLN A 35 -2.21 -7.15 22.52
CA GLN A 35 -3.48 -7.56 23.14
C GLN A 35 -4.68 -7.41 22.19
N ILE A 36 -4.60 -6.51 21.22
CA ILE A 36 -5.67 -6.27 20.24
C ILE A 36 -5.30 -6.70 18.81
N LYS A 37 -4.04 -7.07 18.57
CA LYS A 37 -3.50 -7.38 17.24
C LYS A 37 -4.36 -8.36 16.44
N SER A 38 -4.86 -9.42 17.06
CA SER A 38 -5.69 -10.41 16.36
C SER A 38 -7.00 -9.80 15.84
N LYS A 39 -7.73 -9.05 16.70
CA LYS A 39 -8.97 -8.39 16.30
C LYS A 39 -8.72 -7.27 15.30
N PHE A 40 -7.62 -6.53 15.46
CA PHE A 40 -7.20 -5.50 14.53
C PHE A 40 -7.02 -6.10 13.13
N ASN A 41 -6.17 -7.11 13.00
CA ASN A 41 -5.89 -7.76 11.71
C ASN A 41 -7.13 -8.41 11.08
N SER A 42 -8.00 -9.02 11.89
CA SER A 42 -9.23 -9.68 11.39
C SER A 42 -10.23 -8.70 10.75
N ASN A 43 -10.17 -7.42 11.08
CA ASN A 43 -11.09 -6.41 10.58
C ASN A 43 -10.46 -5.46 9.55
N LEU A 44 -9.13 -5.53 9.36
CA LEU A 44 -8.38 -4.56 8.56
C LEU A 44 -8.78 -4.57 7.09
N CYS A 45 -9.03 -5.75 6.50
CA CYS A 45 -9.50 -5.85 5.11
C CYS A 45 -10.84 -5.13 4.92
N SER A 46 -11.79 -5.27 5.88
CA SER A 46 -13.09 -4.60 5.80
C SER A 46 -12.95 -3.07 5.82
N LEU A 47 -11.97 -2.56 6.55
CA LEU A 47 -11.65 -1.13 6.58
C LEU A 47 -11.02 -0.69 5.25
N PHE A 48 -10.02 -1.38 4.74
CA PHE A 48 -9.37 -1.08 3.46
C PHE A 48 -10.32 -1.16 2.27
N GLU A 49 -11.30 -2.05 2.32
CA GLU A 49 -12.32 -2.20 1.29
C GLU A 49 -13.50 -1.22 1.47
N SER A 50 -13.44 -0.33 2.49
CA SER A 50 -14.52 0.61 2.86
C SER A 50 -15.88 -0.08 3.08
N LYS A 51 -15.87 -1.32 3.57
CA LYS A 51 -17.07 -2.03 4.03
C LYS A 51 -17.51 -1.51 5.38
N ILE A 52 -16.57 -0.98 6.16
CA ILE A 52 -16.76 -0.30 7.43
C ILE A 52 -15.90 0.98 7.44
N ASN A 53 -16.32 1.99 8.19
CA ASN A 53 -15.52 3.18 8.46
C ASN A 53 -14.60 2.98 9.68
N GLU A 54 -13.71 3.94 9.96
CA GLU A 54 -12.74 3.82 11.04
C GLU A 54 -13.42 3.75 12.42
N HIS A 55 -14.54 4.43 12.64
CA HIS A 55 -15.31 4.33 13.88
C HIS A 55 -15.88 2.93 14.10
N GLU A 56 -16.51 2.35 13.08
CA GLU A 56 -17.04 0.98 13.13
C GLU A 56 -15.92 -0.04 13.33
N PHE A 57 -14.78 0.16 12.66
CA PHE A 57 -13.59 -0.66 12.86
C PHE A 57 -13.15 -0.69 14.32
N TRP A 58 -13.03 0.47 14.97
CA TRP A 58 -12.61 0.53 16.38
C TRP A 58 -13.65 -0.07 17.32
N ASN A 59 -14.93 0.03 17.03
CA ASN A 59 -15.98 -0.64 17.78
C ASN A 59 -15.88 -2.17 17.68
N LEU A 60 -15.50 -2.71 16.52
CA LEU A 60 -15.27 -4.16 16.36
C LEU A 60 -14.00 -4.63 17.11
N VAL A 61 -12.96 -3.82 17.10
CA VAL A 61 -11.67 -4.18 17.76
C VAL A 61 -11.76 -4.06 19.27
N LEU A 62 -12.33 -2.99 19.80
CA LEU A 62 -12.26 -2.59 21.21
C LEU A 62 -13.61 -2.65 21.95
N GLY A 63 -14.73 -2.67 21.23
CA GLY A 63 -16.08 -2.51 21.80
C GLY A 63 -16.59 -1.08 21.69
N ASN A 64 -17.92 -0.92 21.89
CA ASN A 64 -18.60 0.36 21.63
C ASN A 64 -18.26 1.49 22.64
N ASP A 65 -17.79 1.12 23.82
CA ASP A 65 -17.44 2.10 24.88
C ASP A 65 -15.96 2.52 24.84
N ASN A 66 -15.25 2.23 23.73
CA ASN A 66 -13.86 2.61 23.57
C ASN A 66 -13.70 4.13 23.47
N LYS A 67 -12.53 4.62 23.87
CA LYS A 67 -12.19 6.04 23.85
C LYS A 67 -11.04 6.39 22.90
N ILE A 68 -10.72 5.47 21.99
CA ILE A 68 -9.67 5.72 20.99
C ILE A 68 -10.12 6.84 20.05
N ASP A 69 -9.18 7.62 19.57
CA ASP A 69 -9.45 8.57 18.50
C ASP A 69 -9.84 7.81 17.22
N ASN A 70 -11.07 7.98 16.78
CA ASN A 70 -11.60 7.33 15.57
C ASN A 70 -10.89 7.73 14.28
N LYS A 71 -9.94 8.66 14.34
CA LYS A 71 -9.09 9.10 13.23
C LYS A 71 -7.61 8.83 13.49
N ILE A 72 -7.29 7.91 14.40
CA ILE A 72 -5.91 7.64 14.80
C ILE A 72 -5.08 7.14 13.61
N ILE A 73 -5.66 6.32 12.71
CA ILE A 73 -4.95 5.80 11.54
C ILE A 73 -4.55 6.94 10.62
N SER A 74 -5.52 7.74 10.17
CA SER A 74 -5.28 8.86 9.25
C SER A 74 -4.40 9.95 9.88
N LYS A 75 -4.60 10.26 11.16
CA LYS A 75 -3.76 11.24 11.87
C LYS A 75 -2.33 10.78 12.03
N THR A 76 -2.10 9.52 12.38
CA THR A 76 -0.76 8.95 12.50
C THR A 76 -0.09 8.93 11.13
N PHE A 77 -0.81 8.52 10.09
CA PHE A 77 -0.31 8.56 8.72
C PHE A 77 0.15 9.97 8.33
N LEU A 78 -0.69 10.99 8.50
CA LEU A 78 -0.35 12.38 8.19
C LEU A 78 0.83 12.92 8.99
N LYS A 79 0.95 12.51 10.26
CA LYS A 79 2.01 12.98 11.18
C LYS A 79 3.36 12.34 10.89
N MET A 80 3.38 11.06 10.54
CA MET A 80 4.59 10.24 10.54
C MET A 80 5.10 9.92 9.12
N SER A 81 4.21 9.90 8.12
CA SER A 81 4.61 9.55 6.75
C SER A 81 5.32 10.70 6.05
N SER A 82 6.17 10.36 5.10
CA SER A 82 6.82 11.30 4.19
C SER A 82 7.00 10.66 2.80
N ILE A 83 7.05 11.49 1.77
CA ILE A 83 7.26 10.99 0.41
C ILE A 83 8.71 10.55 0.23
N ASN A 84 8.92 9.37 -0.33
CA ASN A 84 10.21 8.91 -0.83
C ASN A 84 10.46 9.57 -2.20
N PHE A 85 10.93 10.82 -2.20
CA PHE A 85 11.09 11.59 -3.44
C PHE A 85 12.07 10.96 -4.41
N ASP A 86 13.12 10.31 -3.94
CA ASP A 86 14.13 9.68 -4.80
C ASP A 86 13.49 8.54 -5.59
N PHE A 87 12.72 7.68 -4.92
CA PHE A 87 12.07 6.56 -5.60
C PHE A 87 10.87 7.01 -6.44
N LEU A 88 10.12 8.02 -6.00
CA LEU A 88 9.05 8.63 -6.80
C LEU A 88 9.59 9.25 -8.10
N ASN A 89 10.69 9.98 -8.03
CA ASN A 89 11.33 10.56 -9.22
C ASN A 89 11.85 9.48 -10.16
N PHE A 90 12.39 8.39 -9.61
CA PHE A 90 12.77 7.23 -10.41
C PHE A 90 11.56 6.61 -11.11
N ALA A 91 10.45 6.37 -10.41
CA ALA A 91 9.21 5.85 -11.01
C ALA A 91 8.73 6.75 -12.17
N LYS A 92 8.73 8.07 -11.98
CA LYS A 92 8.39 9.03 -13.03
C LYS A 92 9.37 8.99 -14.22
N SER A 93 10.65 8.74 -13.96
CA SER A 93 11.63 8.58 -15.03
C SER A 93 11.36 7.36 -15.91
N LEU A 94 10.82 6.27 -15.34
CA LEU A 94 10.40 5.11 -16.12
C LEU A 94 9.28 5.47 -17.10
N LYS A 95 8.30 6.27 -16.69
CA LYS A 95 7.26 6.76 -17.58
C LYS A 95 7.82 7.60 -18.71
N ASN A 96 8.75 8.51 -18.42
CA ASN A 96 9.40 9.32 -19.43
C ASN A 96 10.21 8.49 -20.45
N ASN A 97 10.62 7.28 -20.05
CA ASN A 97 11.28 6.30 -20.91
C ASN A 97 10.31 5.36 -21.64
N GLY A 98 9.00 5.61 -21.56
CA GLY A 98 7.97 4.91 -22.33
C GLY A 98 7.40 3.66 -21.66
N TYR A 99 7.63 3.46 -20.36
CA TYR A 99 6.98 2.41 -19.57
C TYR A 99 5.71 2.94 -18.93
N ASP A 100 4.68 2.10 -18.82
CA ASP A 100 3.49 2.45 -18.07
C ASP A 100 3.75 2.24 -16.57
N ILE A 101 3.33 3.18 -15.75
CA ILE A 101 3.48 3.09 -14.30
C ILE A 101 2.12 3.14 -13.59
N GLY A 102 1.98 2.41 -12.50
CA GLY A 102 0.72 2.38 -11.75
C GLY A 102 0.92 2.21 -10.25
N ILE A 103 -0.15 2.40 -9.53
CA ILE A 103 -0.22 2.24 -8.07
C ILE A 103 -1.18 1.11 -7.75
N LEU A 104 -0.78 0.22 -6.83
CA LEU A 104 -1.62 -0.83 -6.26
C LEU A 104 -1.46 -0.81 -4.74
N SER A 105 -2.39 -0.16 -4.03
CA SER A 105 -2.24 0.10 -2.59
C SER A 105 -3.51 -0.12 -1.78
N ASN A 106 -3.33 -0.62 -0.56
CA ASN A 106 -4.38 -0.69 0.45
C ASN A 106 -4.46 0.65 1.19
N LEU A 107 -5.59 1.34 1.06
CA LEU A 107 -5.83 2.64 1.67
C LEU A 107 -7.20 2.67 2.36
N THR A 108 -7.29 3.35 3.48
CA THR A 108 -8.59 3.76 4.00
C THR A 108 -9.11 4.97 3.22
N PRO A 109 -10.43 5.27 3.22
CA PRO A 109 -10.95 6.49 2.60
C PRO A 109 -10.20 7.74 3.09
N GLU A 110 -9.97 7.84 4.38
CA GLU A 110 -9.34 9.00 5.02
C GLU A 110 -7.87 9.15 4.62
N THR A 111 -7.11 8.04 4.52
CA THR A 111 -5.72 8.09 4.06
C THR A 111 -5.63 8.39 2.56
N SER A 112 -6.59 7.92 1.78
CA SER A 112 -6.68 8.22 0.35
C SER A 112 -6.84 9.73 0.10
N GLU A 113 -7.72 10.40 0.84
CA GLU A 113 -7.90 11.87 0.77
C GLU A 113 -6.60 12.63 1.07
N CYS A 114 -5.76 12.08 1.96
CA CYS A 114 -4.47 12.68 2.31
C CYS A 114 -3.42 12.59 1.20
N ILE A 115 -3.53 11.57 0.33
CA ILE A 115 -2.55 11.25 -0.72
C ILE A 115 -2.94 11.87 -2.07
N GLU A 116 -4.20 12.30 -2.27
CA GLU A 116 -4.69 12.93 -3.49
C GLU A 116 -3.98 14.26 -3.80
N ASN A 117 -2.69 14.14 -4.08
CA ASN A 117 -1.84 15.24 -4.51
C ASN A 117 -1.52 15.10 -6.00
N ASN A 118 -1.22 16.24 -6.62
CA ASN A 118 -0.71 16.34 -7.98
C ASN A 118 0.49 15.41 -8.28
N LEU A 119 1.14 14.88 -7.24
CA LEU A 119 2.33 14.03 -7.31
C LEU A 119 2.09 12.68 -8.00
N LEU A 120 0.88 12.11 -7.84
CA LEU A 120 0.54 10.80 -8.38
C LEU A 120 -0.26 10.86 -9.68
N ARG A 121 -0.61 12.06 -10.16
CA ARG A 121 -1.39 12.24 -11.42
C ARG A 121 -0.68 11.72 -12.67
N GLU A 122 0.63 11.58 -12.61
CA GLU A 122 1.43 11.09 -13.73
C GLU A 122 1.35 9.56 -13.88
N PHE A 123 0.83 8.83 -12.90
CA PHE A 123 0.67 7.38 -12.98
C PHE A 123 -0.51 7.04 -13.90
N ASP A 124 -0.36 5.99 -14.71
CA ASP A 124 -1.35 5.57 -15.70
C ASP A 124 -2.47 4.75 -15.07
N TYR A 125 -2.15 4.02 -13.99
CA TYR A 125 -3.07 3.14 -13.29
C TYR A 125 -3.14 3.48 -11.80
N HIS A 126 -4.36 3.49 -11.26
CA HIS A 126 -4.64 3.76 -9.85
C HIS A 126 -5.56 2.68 -9.29
N PHE A 127 -4.99 1.70 -8.60
CA PHE A 127 -5.70 0.61 -7.97
C PHE A 127 -5.69 0.80 -6.46
N TYR A 128 -6.71 1.45 -5.93
CA TYR A 128 -6.87 1.69 -4.50
C TYR A 128 -7.94 0.78 -3.92
N SER A 129 -7.62 0.07 -2.84
CA SER A 129 -8.52 -0.91 -2.23
C SER A 129 -9.86 -0.32 -1.82
N ASN A 130 -9.86 0.90 -1.26
CA ASN A 130 -11.06 1.61 -0.81
C ASN A 130 -12.02 1.95 -1.97
N THR A 131 -11.49 2.18 -3.17
CA THR A 131 -12.27 2.44 -4.39
C THR A 131 -12.75 1.15 -5.03
N LEU A 132 -11.86 0.15 -5.13
CA LEU A 132 -12.14 -1.13 -5.78
C LEU A 132 -12.99 -2.08 -4.93
N LYS A 133 -13.07 -1.84 -3.61
CA LYS A 133 -13.70 -2.75 -2.63
C LYS A 133 -13.05 -4.13 -2.58
N MET A 134 -11.78 -4.19 -2.94
CA MET A 134 -10.90 -5.35 -2.94
C MET A 134 -9.56 -4.94 -2.36
N SER A 135 -8.92 -5.78 -1.56
CA SER A 135 -7.66 -5.46 -0.89
C SER A 135 -6.60 -6.53 -1.06
N LYS A 136 -5.33 -6.13 -1.12
CA LYS A 136 -4.20 -7.05 -0.99
C LYS A 136 -4.22 -7.69 0.41
N PRO A 137 -3.86 -8.96 0.59
CA PRO A 137 -3.39 -9.92 -0.40
C PRO A 137 -4.50 -10.77 -1.05
N ASN A 138 -5.78 -10.36 -1.02
CA ASN A 138 -6.86 -11.17 -1.60
C ASN A 138 -6.64 -11.39 -3.11
N PRO A 139 -6.82 -12.61 -3.63
CA PRO A 139 -6.61 -12.92 -5.05
C PRO A 139 -7.41 -12.06 -6.03
N GLU A 140 -8.62 -11.65 -5.63
CA GLU A 140 -9.54 -10.90 -6.48
C GLU A 140 -8.97 -9.57 -7.00
N ILE A 141 -8.17 -8.86 -6.18
CA ILE A 141 -7.58 -7.59 -6.61
C ILE A 141 -6.55 -7.80 -7.71
N TYR A 142 -5.76 -8.88 -7.64
CA TYR A 142 -4.73 -9.18 -8.65
C TYR A 142 -5.36 -9.64 -9.96
N GLN A 143 -6.42 -10.44 -9.89
CA GLN A 143 -7.21 -10.79 -11.08
C GLN A 143 -7.76 -9.53 -11.75
N TYR A 144 -8.38 -8.64 -10.97
CA TYR A 144 -8.89 -7.36 -11.49
C TYR A 144 -7.79 -6.53 -12.14
N VAL A 145 -6.64 -6.39 -11.49
CA VAL A 145 -5.47 -5.66 -12.01
C VAL A 145 -5.02 -6.23 -13.36
N CYS A 146 -4.90 -7.56 -13.46
CA CYS A 146 -4.53 -8.23 -14.72
C CYS A 146 -5.56 -8.00 -15.83
N ASP A 147 -6.85 -7.97 -15.49
CA ASP A 147 -7.93 -7.74 -16.46
C ASP A 147 -7.95 -6.28 -16.97
N GLN A 148 -7.55 -5.32 -16.13
CA GLN A 148 -7.48 -3.90 -16.51
C GLN A 148 -6.20 -3.57 -17.29
N ILE A 149 -5.11 -4.24 -17.00
CA ILE A 149 -3.82 -4.03 -17.66
C ILE A 149 -3.72 -4.96 -18.86
N HIS A 150 -3.85 -4.42 -20.07
CA HIS A 150 -3.74 -5.19 -21.31
C HIS A 150 -2.28 -5.58 -21.65
N SER A 151 -1.46 -5.89 -20.66
CA SER A 151 -0.09 -6.37 -20.81
C SER A 151 0.12 -7.64 -19.99
N LYS A 152 0.96 -8.56 -20.52
CA LYS A 152 1.41 -9.75 -19.78
C LYS A 152 2.71 -9.50 -18.99
N ASN A 153 3.33 -8.35 -19.18
CA ASN A 153 4.60 -8.00 -18.54
C ASN A 153 4.34 -6.97 -17.44
N ILE A 154 3.93 -7.46 -16.29
CA ILE A 154 3.64 -6.63 -15.11
C ILE A 154 4.67 -6.94 -14.04
N LEU A 155 5.28 -5.89 -13.48
CA LEU A 155 6.11 -5.95 -12.29
C LEU A 155 5.39 -5.26 -11.14
N PHE A 156 5.35 -5.87 -9.95
CA PHE A 156 4.80 -5.27 -8.76
C PHE A 156 5.86 -5.17 -7.65
N ILE A 157 5.96 -3.99 -7.05
CA ILE A 157 6.92 -3.65 -6.00
C ILE A 157 6.15 -3.31 -4.74
N ASP A 158 6.37 -4.07 -3.67
CA ASP A 158 5.65 -3.98 -2.40
C ASP A 158 6.61 -4.33 -1.25
N ASP A 159 6.40 -3.79 -0.07
CA ASP A 159 7.21 -4.07 1.12
C ASP A 159 6.72 -5.32 1.89
N LYS A 160 5.55 -5.87 1.53
CA LYS A 160 4.94 -7.03 2.20
C LYS A 160 5.03 -8.29 1.33
N GLN A 161 5.77 -9.28 1.83
CA GLN A 161 5.98 -10.54 1.12
C GLN A 161 4.66 -11.26 0.79
N GLU A 162 3.66 -11.22 1.68
CA GLU A 162 2.35 -11.86 1.46
C GLU A 162 1.61 -11.30 0.24
N ASN A 163 1.72 -10.00 -0.02
CA ASN A 163 1.15 -9.37 -1.21
C ASN A 163 1.83 -9.88 -2.48
N LEU A 164 3.15 -9.98 -2.45
CA LEU A 164 3.96 -10.43 -3.58
C LEU A 164 3.73 -11.92 -3.88
N ASP A 165 3.59 -12.75 -2.85
CA ASP A 165 3.36 -14.19 -3.03
C ASP A 165 2.02 -14.46 -3.71
N THR A 166 0.99 -13.69 -3.37
CA THR A 166 -0.30 -13.78 -4.07
C THR A 166 -0.20 -13.24 -5.50
N ALA A 167 0.47 -12.10 -5.72
CA ALA A 167 0.64 -11.51 -7.06
C ALA A 167 1.31 -12.49 -8.05
N LYS A 168 2.31 -13.26 -7.60
CA LYS A 168 2.97 -14.28 -8.42
C LYS A 168 2.02 -15.34 -8.97
N LEU A 169 0.95 -15.69 -8.25
CA LEU A 169 -0.03 -16.67 -8.70
C LEU A 169 -0.79 -16.21 -9.97
N PHE A 170 -0.76 -14.90 -10.26
CA PHE A 170 -1.37 -14.28 -11.44
C PHE A 170 -0.35 -13.97 -12.54
N GLY A 171 0.88 -14.47 -12.42
CA GLY A 171 1.94 -14.24 -13.40
C GLY A 171 2.55 -12.85 -13.33
N ILE A 172 2.33 -12.11 -12.26
CA ILE A 172 2.96 -10.82 -12.00
C ILE A 172 4.36 -11.05 -11.46
N GLU A 173 5.39 -10.46 -12.09
CA GLU A 173 6.74 -10.43 -11.54
C GLU A 173 6.78 -9.54 -10.30
N THR A 174 7.63 -9.84 -9.32
CA THR A 174 7.59 -9.13 -8.03
C THR A 174 8.97 -8.77 -7.54
N ILE A 175 9.04 -7.63 -6.86
CA ILE A 175 10.22 -7.19 -6.11
C ILE A 175 9.79 -6.85 -4.68
N LEU A 176 10.39 -7.52 -3.71
CA LEU A 176 10.27 -7.09 -2.31
C LEU A 176 11.10 -5.83 -2.13
N PHE A 177 10.44 -4.75 -1.74
CA PHE A 177 11.09 -3.50 -1.42
C PHE A 177 11.64 -3.56 0.01
N SER A 178 12.90 -3.18 0.17
CA SER A 178 13.48 -2.92 1.47
C SER A 178 14.31 -1.64 1.42
N THR A 179 14.35 -0.91 2.52
CA THR A 179 15.13 0.33 2.63
C THR A 179 16.63 0.05 2.40
N VAL A 180 17.13 -1.11 2.84
CA VAL A 180 18.52 -1.52 2.64
C VAL A 180 18.81 -1.72 1.15
N ASP A 181 18.01 -2.54 0.46
CA ASP A 181 18.17 -2.79 -0.97
C ASP A 181 18.03 -1.51 -1.81
N PHE A 182 17.23 -0.56 -1.34
CA PHE A 182 17.07 0.75 -1.97
C PHE A 182 18.37 1.59 -1.90
N PHE A 183 18.96 1.72 -0.71
CA PHE A 183 20.21 2.46 -0.54
C PHE A 183 21.41 1.82 -1.26
N ASP A 184 21.43 0.50 -1.38
CA ASP A 184 22.46 -0.25 -2.12
C ASP A 184 22.19 -0.29 -3.64
N ASN A 185 21.18 0.40 -4.14
CA ASN A 185 20.75 0.43 -5.55
C ASN A 185 20.26 -0.92 -6.10
N ILE A 186 20.09 -1.92 -5.28
CA ILE A 186 19.65 -3.27 -5.69
C ILE A 186 18.25 -3.24 -6.33
N ILE A 187 17.37 -2.40 -5.81
CA ILE A 187 16.01 -2.22 -6.34
C ILE A 187 16.05 -1.69 -7.76
N TYR A 188 16.87 -0.67 -8.02
CA TYR A 188 17.04 -0.09 -9.36
C TYR A 188 17.57 -1.13 -10.36
N ASP A 189 18.54 -1.95 -9.96
CA ASP A 189 19.10 -3.00 -10.81
C ASP A 189 18.06 -4.08 -11.13
N LYS A 190 17.24 -4.49 -10.16
CA LYS A 190 16.15 -5.45 -10.38
C LYS A 190 15.12 -4.90 -11.37
N ILE A 191 14.70 -3.64 -11.22
CA ILE A 191 13.76 -3.00 -12.15
C ILE A 191 14.40 -2.87 -13.54
N ASN A 192 15.64 -2.42 -13.63
CA ASN A 192 16.36 -2.31 -14.89
C ASN A 192 16.50 -3.65 -15.62
N ASN A 193 16.64 -4.77 -14.88
CA ASN A 193 16.67 -6.10 -15.49
C ASN A 193 15.31 -6.52 -16.04
N PHE A 194 14.22 -6.18 -15.35
CA PHE A 194 12.86 -6.42 -15.84
C PHE A 194 12.58 -5.64 -17.14
N ILE A 195 13.01 -4.39 -17.22
CA ILE A 195 12.70 -3.51 -18.36
C ILE A 195 13.59 -3.76 -19.61
N LYS A 196 14.72 -4.44 -19.48
CA LYS A 196 15.54 -4.90 -20.64
C LYS A 196 14.83 -6.04 -21.39
#